data_503b8ba22487240d0688a18bb1868597
#
_entry.id   503b8ba22487240d0688a18bb1868597
#
_cell.length_a   1.000
_cell.length_b   1.000
_cell.length_c   1.000
_cell.angle_alpha   90.00
_cell.angle_beta   90.00
_cell.angle_gamma   90.00
#
_symmetry.space_group_name_H-M   'P 1'
#
loop_
_entity.id
_entity.type
_entity.pdbx_description
1 polymer ?
#
loop_
_entity_poly.entity_id
_entity_poly.type
_entity_poly.pdbx_seq_one_letter_code
_entity_poly.pdbx_strand_id
1 'polypeptide(L)'
;MQPRTNYLLGVDFGSDSVRCLVVDAADGSELASAVVAYPRWAERLYCDPAHNRYRQHPLDYVESLEASVRQALAACGRDVADAVCGISFDTTASTPALTDAKGTPLALLPEFAEEPDAMFVLWKDHTALAEADEINDLARKWETDYTRYSGGTYSCEWVWAKMLHCLRRSPGLRAAAYSWVEHCDWISALLVGDTTPETIARSRCVAGHKAMWHASWGGLPAPEFLEAVDPLLGIFRGHLYSDTVTGDACVGRLCGEWAARLGLKPGIAVGVGAIDCHVGAVGAGIVPGTLVKVMGTSTCDIVVGTYDEVGDRTVRGICGQVDGSVLPGYIGFEAGQAAFGDLYAWFRRVMAWPLRQIAGSDPQLEERILGELTAEAERLPLTPDDPVALDWHNGRRTPDADPRVRGALDGLTLATSAPAIYKALVEATVFGSRAIDERMLEEGVPIDNILAIGGIARKSPFVMQTMADVIGVPIRVVASDQACALGAAMFAAVAAGLYGSVQEAQRAMCPGFSDEYLPDMERHAVYDRLYDRYLKLGGRR
;
A
#
# COMPACT_ATOMS: atom_id res chain seq x y z
N MET A 1 -29.06 32.59 -0.85
CA MET A 1 -27.65 32.37 -0.54
C MET A 1 -27.16 31.33 -1.54
N GLN A 2 -26.14 31.61 -2.32
CA GLN A 2 -25.46 30.56 -3.08
C GLN A 2 -25.00 29.48 -2.10
N PRO A 3 -25.12 28.16 -2.43
CA PRO A 3 -24.57 27.12 -1.59
C PRO A 3 -23.06 27.43 -1.40
N ARG A 4 -22.58 27.41 -0.16
CA ARG A 4 -21.15 27.53 0.11
C ARG A 4 -20.47 26.31 -0.52
N THR A 5 -19.54 26.53 -1.43
CA THR A 5 -18.68 25.48 -1.95
C THR A 5 -17.81 25.00 -0.79
N ASN A 6 -17.78 23.70 -0.54
CA ASN A 6 -16.96 23.06 0.47
C ASN A 6 -15.78 22.37 -0.21
N TYR A 7 -14.60 22.52 0.35
CA TYR A 7 -13.40 21.85 -0.15
C TYR A 7 -12.84 20.89 0.88
N LEU A 8 -12.13 19.90 0.37
CA LEU A 8 -11.54 18.82 1.15
C LEU A 8 -10.06 18.70 0.83
N LEU A 9 -9.29 18.23 1.80
CA LEU A 9 -7.91 17.83 1.59
C LEU A 9 -7.79 16.32 1.71
N GLY A 10 -7.31 15.70 0.64
CA GLY A 10 -6.80 14.33 0.65
C GLY A 10 -5.28 14.36 0.64
N VAL A 11 -4.65 13.63 1.57
CA VAL A 11 -3.20 13.62 1.71
C VAL A 11 -2.69 12.19 1.63
N ASP A 12 -1.82 11.93 0.65
CA ASP A 12 -1.21 10.61 0.38
C ASP A 12 0.27 10.64 0.81
N PHE A 13 0.59 9.88 1.86
CA PHE A 13 1.96 9.66 2.33
C PHE A 13 2.54 8.39 1.68
N GLY A 14 3.09 8.56 0.49
CA GLY A 14 3.77 7.49 -0.22
C GLY A 14 5.15 7.13 0.36
N SER A 15 5.88 6.26 -0.34
CA SER A 15 7.22 5.81 0.09
C SER A 15 8.30 6.89 0.01
N ASP A 16 8.18 7.85 -0.91
CA ASP A 16 9.26 8.81 -1.22
C ASP A 16 8.85 10.27 -0.95
N SER A 17 7.55 10.52 -0.84
CA SER A 17 6.99 11.86 -0.81
C SER A 17 5.60 11.86 -0.20
N VAL A 18 5.15 13.04 0.20
CA VAL A 18 3.74 13.29 0.52
C VAL A 18 3.10 14.13 -0.57
N ARG A 19 1.85 13.81 -0.87
CA ARG A 19 1.01 14.52 -1.83
C ARG A 19 -0.22 15.07 -1.13
N CYS A 20 -0.52 16.36 -1.35
CA CYS A 20 -1.78 16.96 -0.95
C CYS A 20 -2.61 17.30 -2.18
N LEU A 21 -3.87 16.89 -2.17
CA LEU A 21 -4.87 17.17 -3.18
C LEU A 21 -5.99 18.02 -2.58
N VAL A 22 -6.35 19.10 -3.27
CA VAL A 22 -7.50 19.96 -2.93
C VAL A 22 -8.66 19.57 -3.85
N VAL A 23 -9.80 19.19 -3.27
CA VAL A 23 -10.94 18.64 -3.99
C VAL A 23 -12.21 19.43 -3.70
N ASP A 24 -13.02 19.67 -4.74
CA ASP A 24 -14.41 20.15 -4.54
C ASP A 24 -15.27 18.99 -4.02
N ALA A 25 -15.91 19.20 -2.88
CA ALA A 25 -16.72 18.17 -2.25
C ALA A 25 -17.99 17.84 -3.03
N ALA A 26 -18.42 18.66 -3.98
CA ALA A 26 -19.66 18.47 -4.70
C ALA A 26 -19.57 17.42 -5.80
N ASP A 27 -18.41 17.33 -6.48
CA ASP A 27 -18.25 16.52 -7.69
C ASP A 27 -16.88 15.83 -7.81
N GLY A 28 -15.99 15.99 -6.82
CA GLY A 28 -14.65 15.38 -6.84
C GLY A 28 -13.65 16.10 -7.75
N SER A 29 -13.97 17.27 -8.28
CA SER A 29 -13.04 18.04 -9.12
C SER A 29 -11.74 18.36 -8.38
N GLU A 30 -10.62 17.99 -8.97
CA GLU A 30 -9.28 18.20 -8.46
C GLU A 30 -8.82 19.64 -8.79
N LEU A 31 -8.77 20.54 -7.78
CA LEU A 31 -8.45 21.94 -7.99
C LEU A 31 -6.95 22.18 -8.10
N ALA A 32 -6.18 21.57 -7.21
CA ALA A 32 -4.73 21.68 -7.18
C ALA A 32 -4.12 20.49 -6.43
N SER A 33 -2.89 20.16 -6.77
CA SER A 33 -2.10 19.20 -6.02
C SER A 33 -0.67 19.69 -5.84
N ALA A 34 -0.01 19.24 -4.77
CA ALA A 34 1.40 19.45 -4.54
C ALA A 34 2.06 18.19 -4.00
N VAL A 35 3.26 17.90 -4.49
CA VAL A 35 4.06 16.74 -4.08
C VAL A 35 5.37 17.24 -3.50
N VAL A 36 5.71 16.80 -2.30
CA VAL A 36 6.95 17.16 -1.61
C VAL A 36 7.68 15.90 -1.21
N ALA A 37 8.89 15.73 -1.73
CA ALA A 37 9.77 14.62 -1.38
C ALA A 37 10.21 14.71 0.10
N TYR A 38 10.41 13.56 0.73
CA TYR A 38 10.98 13.48 2.07
C TYR A 38 12.49 13.81 2.01
N PRO A 39 12.95 14.89 2.65
CA PRO A 39 14.32 15.37 2.45
C PRO A 39 15.40 14.36 2.83
N ARG A 40 15.28 13.75 4.01
CA ARG A 40 16.27 12.77 4.53
C ARG A 40 16.25 11.48 3.75
N TRP A 41 15.07 11.04 3.35
CA TRP A 41 14.89 9.88 2.49
C TRP A 41 15.50 10.08 1.10
N ALA A 42 15.34 11.26 0.50
CA ALA A 42 15.92 11.60 -0.81
C ALA A 42 17.46 11.53 -0.78
N GLU A 43 18.07 11.87 0.36
CA GLU A 43 19.51 11.73 0.62
C GLU A 43 19.92 10.30 1.00
N ARG A 44 18.95 9.36 1.06
CA ARG A 44 19.13 7.96 1.48
C ARG A 44 19.69 7.80 2.91
N LEU A 45 19.43 8.77 3.78
CA LEU A 45 19.78 8.65 5.18
C LEU A 45 18.97 7.51 5.82
N TYR A 46 19.59 6.82 6.78
CA TYR A 46 18.98 5.74 7.57
C TYR A 46 18.53 4.52 6.78
N CYS A 47 18.98 4.38 5.52
CA CYS A 47 18.69 3.24 4.65
C CYS A 47 19.96 2.41 4.43
N ASP A 48 19.80 1.08 4.46
CA ASP A 48 20.84 0.13 4.10
C ASP A 48 20.25 -0.97 3.21
N PRO A 49 20.18 -0.73 1.88
CA PRO A 49 19.58 -1.69 0.94
C PRO A 49 20.30 -3.05 0.91
N ALA A 50 21.59 -3.10 1.26
CA ALA A 50 22.35 -4.36 1.31
C ALA A 50 21.81 -5.31 2.40
N HIS A 51 21.25 -4.75 3.47
CA HIS A 51 20.64 -5.48 4.59
C HIS A 51 19.12 -5.33 4.63
N ASN A 52 18.48 -4.85 3.56
CA ASN A 52 17.03 -4.60 3.48
C ASN A 52 16.49 -3.73 4.62
N ARG A 53 17.30 -2.79 5.12
CA ARG A 53 16.91 -1.85 6.17
C ARG A 53 16.45 -0.52 5.57
N TYR A 54 15.24 -0.10 5.93
CA TYR A 54 14.62 1.12 5.44
C TYR A 54 13.92 1.84 6.59
N ARG A 55 14.45 3.00 6.99
CA ARG A 55 13.94 3.83 8.08
C ARG A 55 13.61 5.22 7.58
N GLN A 56 12.52 5.79 8.08
CA GLN A 56 12.10 7.16 7.75
C GLN A 56 11.97 8.00 9.02
N HIS A 57 12.65 9.13 9.02
CA HIS A 57 12.63 10.02 10.17
C HIS A 57 11.27 10.74 10.29
N PRO A 58 10.65 10.84 11.49
CA PRO A 58 9.32 11.49 11.66
C PRO A 58 9.26 12.92 11.13
N LEU A 59 10.37 13.67 11.16
CA LEU A 59 10.42 15.03 10.62
C LEU A 59 10.21 15.08 9.10
N ASP A 60 10.56 14.04 8.36
CA ASP A 60 10.27 13.98 6.92
C ASP A 60 8.77 14.08 6.66
N TYR A 61 7.96 13.40 7.46
CA TYR A 61 6.50 13.45 7.35
C TYR A 61 5.94 14.82 7.75
N VAL A 62 6.40 15.36 8.88
CA VAL A 62 5.93 16.64 9.43
C VAL A 62 6.25 17.81 8.49
N GLU A 63 7.50 17.90 8.06
CA GLU A 63 7.98 19.01 7.20
C GLU A 63 7.34 18.94 5.81
N SER A 64 7.24 17.74 5.24
CA SER A 64 6.67 17.54 3.90
C SER A 64 5.14 17.68 3.89
N LEU A 65 4.44 17.28 4.96
CA LEU A 65 3.00 17.56 5.13
C LEU A 65 2.74 19.05 5.12
N GLU A 66 3.44 19.81 5.96
CA GLU A 66 3.29 21.26 6.03
C GLU A 66 3.54 21.91 4.66
N ALA A 67 4.63 21.53 4.00
CA ALA A 67 5.00 22.10 2.71
C ALA A 67 3.99 21.76 1.62
N SER A 68 3.54 20.50 1.50
CA SER A 68 2.60 20.07 0.45
C SER A 68 1.23 20.70 0.59
N VAL A 69 0.69 20.77 1.82
CA VAL A 69 -0.62 21.42 2.09
C VAL A 69 -0.54 22.90 1.75
N ARG A 70 0.50 23.60 2.21
CA ARG A 70 0.66 25.04 1.92
C ARG A 70 0.81 25.33 0.43
N GLN A 71 1.58 24.49 -0.30
CA GLN A 71 1.75 24.64 -1.75
C GLN A 71 0.44 24.42 -2.50
N ALA A 72 -0.31 23.36 -2.17
CA ALA A 72 -1.59 23.06 -2.82
C ALA A 72 -2.61 24.17 -2.57
N LEU A 73 -2.73 24.67 -1.33
CA LEU A 73 -3.63 25.77 -0.99
C LEU A 73 -3.22 27.10 -1.65
N ALA A 74 -1.93 27.37 -1.76
CA ALA A 74 -1.43 28.57 -2.43
C ALA A 74 -1.80 28.60 -3.93
N ALA A 75 -1.87 27.46 -4.58
CA ALA A 75 -2.30 27.34 -5.97
C ALA A 75 -3.82 27.60 -6.16
N CYS A 76 -4.63 27.34 -5.13
CA CYS A 76 -6.10 27.56 -5.17
C CYS A 76 -6.52 28.98 -4.72
N GLY A 77 -5.74 29.62 -3.87
CA GLY A 77 -6.05 30.93 -3.28
C GLY A 77 -6.77 30.86 -1.92
N ARG A 78 -6.88 32.02 -1.28
CA ARG A 78 -7.34 32.13 0.12
C ARG A 78 -8.79 31.70 0.33
N ASP A 79 -9.66 32.02 -0.59
CA ASP A 79 -11.10 31.70 -0.46
C ASP A 79 -11.33 30.18 -0.40
N VAL A 80 -10.55 29.39 -1.13
CA VAL A 80 -10.57 27.93 -1.07
C VAL A 80 -10.05 27.44 0.28
N ALA A 81 -8.89 27.93 0.74
CA ALA A 81 -8.33 27.57 2.04
C ALA A 81 -9.31 27.84 3.20
N ASP A 82 -10.04 28.97 3.13
CA ASP A 82 -11.02 29.36 4.13
C ASP A 82 -12.32 28.53 4.11
N ALA A 83 -12.58 27.80 3.01
CA ALA A 83 -13.72 26.92 2.80
C ALA A 83 -13.41 25.42 2.91
N VAL A 84 -12.15 25.06 3.22
CA VAL A 84 -11.80 23.68 3.56
C VAL A 84 -12.53 23.27 4.85
N CYS A 85 -13.20 22.12 4.84
CA CYS A 85 -14.01 21.64 5.97
C CYS A 85 -13.59 20.26 6.49
N GLY A 86 -12.77 19.51 5.75
CA GLY A 86 -12.27 18.19 6.14
C GLY A 86 -10.88 17.91 5.58
N ILE A 87 -10.12 17.10 6.33
CA ILE A 87 -8.84 16.52 5.93
C ILE A 87 -8.80 15.06 6.35
N SER A 88 -8.39 14.19 5.44
CA SER A 88 -8.03 12.80 5.74
C SER A 88 -6.83 12.40 4.90
N PHE A 89 -6.27 11.22 5.17
CA PHE A 89 -5.01 10.81 4.55
C PHE A 89 -4.89 9.31 4.48
N ASP A 90 -3.94 8.90 3.71
CA ASP A 90 -3.46 7.53 3.64
C ASP A 90 -1.95 7.49 3.83
N THR A 91 -1.45 6.32 4.18
CA THR A 91 -0.02 6.10 4.41
C THR A 91 0.39 4.73 3.93
N THR A 92 1.68 4.55 3.68
CA THR A 92 2.23 3.20 3.59
C THR A 92 2.01 2.46 4.91
N ALA A 93 1.84 1.13 4.86
CA ALA A 93 1.72 0.27 6.03
C ALA A 93 2.21 -1.19 5.78
N SER A 94 2.73 -1.86 6.80
CA SER A 94 2.92 -1.40 8.17
C SER A 94 4.15 -0.50 8.24
N THR A 95 4.00 0.69 8.75
CA THR A 95 5.10 1.67 8.93
C THR A 95 5.03 2.19 10.38
N PRO A 96 5.42 1.36 11.37
CA PRO A 96 5.32 1.69 12.79
C PRO A 96 6.59 2.35 13.33
N ALA A 97 6.44 3.06 14.45
CA ALA A 97 7.52 3.57 15.27
C ALA A 97 7.28 3.34 16.76
N LEU A 98 8.37 3.16 17.54
CA LEU A 98 8.33 3.14 18.99
C LEU A 98 8.08 4.55 19.52
N THR A 99 7.28 4.66 20.60
CA THR A 99 6.92 5.94 21.22
C THR A 99 7.20 5.95 22.72
N ASP A 100 7.36 7.16 23.27
CA ASP A 100 7.33 7.39 24.72
C ASP A 100 5.88 7.32 25.26
N ALA A 101 5.69 7.57 26.56
CA ALA A 101 4.38 7.58 27.20
C ALA A 101 3.46 8.74 26.78
N LYS A 102 3.99 9.72 26.04
CA LYS A 102 3.21 10.81 25.45
C LYS A 102 2.82 10.53 23.99
N GLY A 103 3.23 9.39 23.44
CA GLY A 103 3.05 9.03 22.05
C GLY A 103 3.99 9.77 21.10
N THR A 104 5.08 10.32 21.62
CA THR A 104 6.14 10.94 20.80
C THR A 104 7.01 9.83 20.19
N PRO A 105 7.12 9.71 18.86
CA PRO A 105 8.11 8.81 18.24
C PRO A 105 9.51 9.07 18.80
N LEU A 106 10.21 8.01 19.21
CA LEU A 106 11.47 8.15 19.94
C LEU A 106 12.55 8.92 19.15
N ALA A 107 12.54 8.83 17.82
CA ALA A 107 13.46 9.60 16.98
C ALA A 107 13.25 11.13 17.04
N LEU A 108 12.17 11.63 17.65
CA LEU A 108 11.99 13.05 17.94
C LEU A 108 12.62 13.49 19.26
N LEU A 109 13.10 12.54 20.08
CA LEU A 109 13.85 12.82 21.29
C LEU A 109 15.34 13.02 20.94
N PRO A 110 16.02 14.03 21.50
CA PRO A 110 17.41 14.36 21.12
C PRO A 110 18.39 13.20 21.21
N GLU A 111 18.23 12.31 22.20
CA GLU A 111 19.08 11.16 22.44
C GLU A 111 18.95 10.04 21.39
N PHE A 112 17.84 10.02 20.62
CA PHE A 112 17.54 9.00 19.61
C PHE A 112 17.37 9.56 18.19
N ALA A 113 17.63 10.85 17.99
CA ALA A 113 17.39 11.52 16.70
C ALA A 113 18.14 10.89 15.52
N GLU A 114 19.32 10.32 15.77
CA GLU A 114 20.13 9.66 14.75
C GLU A 114 20.08 8.11 14.84
N GLU A 115 19.23 7.55 15.73
CA GLU A 115 19.08 6.10 15.89
C GLU A 115 18.06 5.54 14.90
N PRO A 116 18.47 4.74 13.90
CA PRO A 116 17.52 4.27 12.86
C PRO A 116 16.37 3.43 13.42
N ASP A 117 16.63 2.62 14.46
CA ASP A 117 15.59 1.75 15.05
C ASP A 117 14.60 2.52 15.94
N ALA A 118 14.83 3.84 16.18
CA ALA A 118 13.86 4.76 16.79
C ALA A 118 12.90 5.42 15.80
N MET A 119 13.18 5.31 14.50
CA MET A 119 12.42 5.90 13.40
C MET A 119 11.27 5.02 12.96
N PHE A 120 10.45 5.52 12.04
CA PHE A 120 9.44 4.70 11.39
C PHE A 120 10.08 3.61 10.53
N VAL A 121 9.70 2.35 10.77
CA VAL A 121 10.19 1.18 10.03
C VAL A 121 9.33 1.00 8.80
N LEU A 122 9.83 1.38 7.62
CA LEU A 122 9.06 1.42 6.38
C LEU A 122 8.50 0.05 5.99
N TRP A 123 7.36 0.00 5.30
CA TRP A 123 6.65 -1.20 4.89
C TRP A 123 7.54 -2.27 4.22
N LYS A 124 8.49 -1.88 3.38
CA LYS A 124 9.42 -2.77 2.64
C LYS A 124 10.68 -3.17 3.42
N ASP A 125 10.75 -2.89 4.72
CA ASP A 125 11.87 -3.29 5.56
C ASP A 125 11.78 -4.79 5.89
N HIS A 126 12.85 -5.53 5.65
CA HIS A 126 12.90 -6.98 5.87
C HIS A 126 13.93 -7.37 6.95
N THR A 127 14.24 -6.49 7.87
CA THR A 127 15.20 -6.79 8.95
C THR A 127 14.66 -7.79 9.98
N ALA A 128 13.34 -7.91 10.10
CA ALA A 128 12.64 -8.69 11.13
C ALA A 128 12.24 -10.11 10.69
N LEU A 129 13.01 -10.76 9.79
CA LEU A 129 12.70 -12.10 9.28
C LEU A 129 12.67 -13.16 10.39
N ALA A 130 13.65 -13.12 11.31
CA ALA A 130 13.75 -14.10 12.39
C ALA A 130 12.57 -13.98 13.36
N GLU A 131 12.19 -12.75 13.70
CA GLU A 131 11.07 -12.47 14.58
C GLU A 131 9.73 -12.91 13.96
N ALA A 132 9.56 -12.73 12.65
CA ALA A 132 8.38 -13.24 11.94
C ALA A 132 8.33 -14.77 11.91
N ASP A 133 9.47 -15.44 11.71
CA ASP A 133 9.55 -16.91 11.78
C ASP A 133 9.14 -17.42 13.19
N GLU A 134 9.61 -16.76 14.28
CA GLU A 134 9.24 -17.11 15.65
C GLU A 134 7.73 -16.94 15.90
N ILE A 135 7.13 -15.83 15.44
CA ILE A 135 5.68 -15.59 15.54
C ILE A 135 4.92 -16.69 14.81
N ASN A 136 5.33 -17.04 13.60
CA ASN A 136 4.70 -18.07 12.79
C ASN A 136 4.84 -19.48 13.41
N ASP A 137 6.01 -19.80 13.98
CA ASP A 137 6.26 -21.07 14.64
C ASP A 137 5.38 -21.28 15.87
N LEU A 138 5.12 -20.20 16.62
CA LEU A 138 4.22 -20.24 17.76
C LEU A 138 2.75 -20.27 17.31
N ALA A 139 2.34 -19.41 16.35
CA ALA A 139 0.96 -19.32 15.88
C ALA A 139 0.43 -20.67 15.37
N ARG A 140 1.26 -21.45 14.67
CA ARG A 140 0.88 -22.80 14.22
C ARG A 140 0.58 -23.81 15.34
N LYS A 141 0.96 -23.52 16.58
CA LYS A 141 0.82 -24.42 17.76
C LYS A 141 -0.12 -23.83 18.80
N TRP A 142 -0.53 -22.59 18.63
CA TRP A 142 -1.39 -21.88 19.57
C TRP A 142 -2.86 -22.28 19.36
N GLU A 143 -3.68 -22.24 20.42
CA GLU A 143 -5.09 -22.62 20.35
C GLU A 143 -5.88 -21.71 19.39
N THR A 144 -5.63 -20.39 19.44
CA THR A 144 -6.23 -19.41 18.53
C THR A 144 -5.26 -19.10 17.39
N ASP A 145 -5.63 -19.38 16.15
CA ASP A 145 -4.84 -19.00 14.98
C ASP A 145 -5.01 -17.49 14.69
N TYR A 146 -4.14 -16.68 15.27
CA TYR A 146 -4.14 -15.23 15.04
C TYR A 146 -3.71 -14.85 13.61
N THR A 147 -3.10 -15.76 12.85
CA THR A 147 -2.71 -15.52 11.46
C THR A 147 -3.82 -15.85 10.46
N ARG A 148 -4.95 -16.39 10.93
CA ARG A 148 -6.07 -16.84 10.08
C ARG A 148 -6.51 -15.80 9.06
N TYR A 149 -6.62 -14.52 9.47
CA TYR A 149 -7.08 -13.44 8.61
C TYR A 149 -5.96 -12.70 7.86
N SER A 150 -4.72 -13.16 8.02
CA SER A 150 -3.56 -12.73 7.22
C SER A 150 -3.01 -13.86 6.33
N GLY A 151 -3.91 -14.71 5.84
CA GLY A 151 -3.60 -15.80 4.93
C GLY A 151 -2.86 -16.98 5.55
N GLY A 152 -2.81 -17.08 6.89
CA GLY A 152 -2.15 -18.15 7.65
C GLY A 152 -0.65 -17.94 7.86
N THR A 153 -0.13 -16.72 7.60
CA THR A 153 1.29 -16.38 7.78
C THR A 153 1.45 -14.93 8.20
N TYR A 154 2.34 -14.68 9.15
CA TYR A 154 2.71 -13.34 9.59
C TYR A 154 3.99 -12.88 8.88
N SER A 155 3.98 -11.68 8.30
CA SER A 155 5.10 -11.15 7.53
C SER A 155 6.13 -10.41 8.39
N CYS A 156 7.40 -10.45 7.99
CA CYS A 156 8.44 -9.60 8.56
C CYS A 156 8.23 -8.10 8.28
N GLU A 157 7.36 -7.78 7.31
CA GLU A 157 6.96 -6.41 6.98
C GLU A 157 5.97 -5.81 7.99
N TRP A 158 5.47 -6.57 8.99
CA TRP A 158 4.39 -6.14 9.87
C TRP A 158 4.83 -5.86 11.30
N VAL A 159 4.01 -5.10 12.00
CA VAL A 159 4.36 -4.39 13.23
C VAL A 159 4.96 -5.24 14.34
N TRP A 160 4.39 -6.41 14.67
CA TRP A 160 4.91 -7.19 15.80
C TRP A 160 6.34 -7.67 15.59
N ALA A 161 6.65 -8.15 14.37
CA ALA A 161 8.01 -8.57 14.03
C ALA A 161 8.98 -7.37 14.05
N LYS A 162 8.60 -6.23 13.43
CA LYS A 162 9.43 -5.02 13.36
C LYS A 162 9.72 -4.45 14.75
N MET A 163 8.71 -4.31 15.58
CA MET A 163 8.88 -3.74 16.93
C MET A 163 9.72 -4.65 17.80
N LEU A 164 9.50 -5.96 17.75
CA LEU A 164 10.32 -6.93 18.46
C LEU A 164 11.80 -6.84 18.03
N HIS A 165 12.05 -6.74 16.72
CA HIS A 165 13.40 -6.56 16.17
C HIS A 165 14.10 -5.32 16.76
N CYS A 166 13.44 -4.15 16.71
CA CYS A 166 14.01 -2.90 17.24
C CYS A 166 14.28 -2.99 18.75
N LEU A 167 13.33 -3.55 19.53
CA LEU A 167 13.46 -3.71 20.98
C LEU A 167 14.59 -4.67 21.38
N ARG A 168 14.82 -5.75 20.60
CA ARG A 168 15.90 -6.71 20.88
C ARG A 168 17.28 -6.11 20.60
N ARG A 169 17.40 -5.30 19.57
CA ARG A 169 18.68 -4.75 19.11
C ARG A 169 19.19 -3.60 19.98
N SER A 170 18.30 -2.74 20.49
CA SER A 170 18.69 -1.54 21.22
C SER A 170 18.16 -1.53 22.67
N PRO A 171 19.04 -1.83 23.67
CA PRO A 171 18.65 -1.72 25.07
C PRO A 171 18.22 -0.30 25.49
N GLY A 172 18.77 0.74 24.86
CA GLY A 172 18.39 2.13 25.10
C GLY A 172 16.95 2.41 24.65
N LEU A 173 16.60 1.98 23.44
CA LEU A 173 15.23 2.11 22.94
C LEU A 173 14.25 1.32 23.79
N ARG A 174 14.60 0.09 24.16
CA ARG A 174 13.76 -0.75 25.03
C ARG A 174 13.46 -0.08 26.38
N ALA A 175 14.42 0.65 26.94
CA ALA A 175 14.24 1.36 28.20
C ALA A 175 13.38 2.63 28.08
N ALA A 176 13.39 3.27 26.89
CA ALA A 176 12.68 4.52 26.62
C ALA A 176 11.28 4.28 26.03
N ALA A 177 11.10 3.16 25.31
CA ALA A 177 9.86 2.86 24.64
C ALA A 177 8.74 2.47 25.63
N TYR A 178 7.58 3.09 25.45
CA TYR A 178 6.36 2.82 26.21
C TYR A 178 5.31 2.10 25.38
N SER A 179 5.15 2.51 24.10
CA SER A 179 4.18 1.97 23.17
C SER A 179 4.74 2.01 21.74
N TRP A 180 3.91 1.67 20.76
CA TRP A 180 4.18 1.90 19.36
C TRP A 180 2.95 2.52 18.67
N VAL A 181 3.19 3.15 17.51
CA VAL A 181 2.15 3.76 16.70
C VAL A 181 2.41 3.48 15.23
N GLU A 182 1.35 3.19 14.46
CA GLU A 182 1.41 3.18 13.00
C GLU A 182 1.43 4.62 12.46
N HIS A 183 2.02 4.82 11.29
CA HIS A 183 2.15 6.14 10.69
C HIS A 183 0.80 6.86 10.53
N CYS A 184 -0.23 6.17 10.01
CA CYS A 184 -1.56 6.75 9.85
C CYS A 184 -2.18 7.18 11.19
N ASP A 185 -2.06 6.35 12.24
CA ASP A 185 -2.61 6.66 13.56
C ASP A 185 -1.89 7.88 14.18
N TRP A 186 -0.57 7.97 13.98
CA TRP A 186 0.22 9.09 14.49
C TRP A 186 -0.13 10.43 13.82
N ILE A 187 -0.31 10.44 12.49
CA ILE A 187 -0.65 11.67 11.77
C ILE A 187 -2.04 12.18 12.19
N SER A 188 -3.04 11.30 12.34
CA SER A 188 -4.36 11.71 12.82
C SER A 188 -4.29 12.31 14.22
N ALA A 189 -3.59 11.65 15.12
CA ALA A 189 -3.38 12.10 16.50
C ALA A 189 -2.65 13.45 16.56
N LEU A 190 -1.60 13.61 15.76
CA LEU A 190 -0.81 14.83 15.65
C LEU A 190 -1.68 16.02 15.19
N LEU A 191 -2.51 15.84 14.17
CA LEU A 191 -3.40 16.89 13.65
C LEU A 191 -4.50 17.28 14.65
N VAL A 192 -4.98 16.35 15.45
CA VAL A 192 -5.95 16.61 16.52
C VAL A 192 -5.29 17.25 17.74
N GLY A 193 -3.99 16.98 17.96
CA GLY A 193 -3.21 17.54 19.07
C GLY A 193 -3.21 16.67 20.33
N ASP A 194 -3.58 15.39 20.22
CA ASP A 194 -3.46 14.38 21.28
C ASP A 194 -2.80 13.13 20.71
N THR A 195 -1.57 12.85 21.15
CA THR A 195 -0.79 11.67 20.71
C THR A 195 -0.69 10.59 21.79
N THR A 196 -1.38 10.73 22.91
CA THR A 196 -1.35 9.79 24.04
C THR A 196 -1.75 8.37 23.59
N PRO A 197 -0.92 7.35 23.77
CA PRO A 197 -1.12 6.01 23.20
C PRO A 197 -2.46 5.36 23.54
N GLU A 198 -3.01 5.65 24.71
CA GLU A 198 -4.27 5.08 25.23
C GLU A 198 -5.53 5.77 24.66
N THR A 199 -5.42 6.99 24.14
CA THR A 199 -6.58 7.81 23.72
C THR A 199 -6.69 8.00 22.22
N ILE A 200 -5.59 7.83 21.48
CA ILE A 200 -5.61 8.03 20.02
C ILE A 200 -6.49 6.98 19.32
N ALA A 201 -7.22 7.44 18.32
CA ALA A 201 -7.96 6.55 17.44
C ALA A 201 -7.01 5.65 16.64
N ARG A 202 -7.40 4.39 16.47
CA ARG A 202 -6.61 3.40 15.74
C ARG A 202 -7.36 2.93 14.50
N SER A 203 -6.68 2.96 13.37
CA SER A 203 -7.22 2.52 12.08
C SER A 203 -7.48 1.02 12.06
N ARG A 204 -8.74 0.62 11.83
CA ARG A 204 -9.10 -0.79 11.65
C ARG A 204 -8.39 -1.41 10.45
N CYS A 205 -8.21 -0.64 9.39
CA CYS A 205 -7.51 -1.07 8.20
C CYS A 205 -6.10 -1.59 8.55
N VAL A 206 -5.29 -0.77 9.22
CA VAL A 206 -3.92 -1.15 9.57
C VAL A 206 -3.88 -2.19 10.69
N ALA A 207 -4.70 -2.02 11.72
CA ALA A 207 -4.74 -2.95 12.84
C ALA A 207 -5.10 -4.38 12.40
N GLY A 208 -6.12 -4.53 11.54
CA GLY A 208 -6.54 -5.84 11.03
C GLY A 208 -5.52 -6.47 10.09
N HIS A 209 -5.04 -5.70 9.11
CA HIS A 209 -4.10 -6.23 8.11
C HIS A 209 -2.68 -6.44 8.65
N LYS A 210 -2.23 -5.67 9.64
CA LYS A 210 -0.81 -5.65 10.03
C LYS A 210 -0.55 -6.03 11.49
N ALA A 211 -1.55 -5.92 12.39
CA ALA A 211 -1.38 -6.20 13.83
C ALA A 211 -2.20 -7.41 14.32
N MET A 212 -2.74 -8.24 13.43
CA MET A 212 -3.60 -9.39 13.78
C MET A 212 -4.81 -8.98 14.65
N TRP A 213 -5.31 -7.75 14.50
CA TRP A 213 -6.52 -7.32 15.18
C TRP A 213 -7.75 -7.95 14.53
N HIS A 214 -8.64 -8.52 15.35
CA HIS A 214 -9.95 -8.99 14.87
C HIS A 214 -10.98 -9.03 16.01
N ALA A 215 -12.23 -8.72 15.67
CA ALA A 215 -13.32 -8.69 16.65
C ALA A 215 -13.63 -10.06 17.29
N SER A 216 -13.41 -11.17 16.56
CA SER A 216 -13.70 -12.52 17.06
C SER A 216 -12.86 -12.96 18.27
N TRP A 217 -11.70 -12.35 18.49
CA TRP A 217 -10.87 -12.57 19.68
C TRP A 217 -10.70 -11.30 20.54
N GLY A 218 -11.59 -10.33 20.36
CA GLY A 218 -11.66 -9.15 21.22
C GLY A 218 -10.59 -8.08 20.96
N GLY A 219 -10.00 -8.02 19.77
CA GLY A 219 -9.03 -6.99 19.42
C GLY A 219 -7.69 -7.53 18.93
N LEU A 220 -6.58 -6.99 19.45
CA LEU A 220 -5.23 -7.50 19.21
C LEU A 220 -5.04 -8.90 19.83
N PRO A 221 -4.02 -9.69 19.41
CA PRO A 221 -3.71 -10.98 20.03
C PRO A 221 -3.64 -10.91 21.55
N ALA A 222 -4.01 -12.00 22.21
CA ALA A 222 -3.99 -12.09 23.67
C ALA A 222 -2.57 -11.82 24.22
N PRO A 223 -2.46 -11.15 25.38
CA PRO A 223 -1.15 -10.88 26.01
C PRO A 223 -0.32 -12.14 26.19
N GLU A 224 -0.96 -13.27 26.53
CA GLU A 224 -0.29 -14.55 26.77
C GLU A 224 0.35 -15.12 25.50
N PHE A 225 -0.26 -14.92 24.32
CA PHE A 225 0.34 -15.29 23.05
C PHE A 225 1.57 -14.45 22.77
N LEU A 226 1.47 -13.14 22.90
CA LEU A 226 2.56 -12.22 22.64
C LEU A 226 3.72 -12.39 23.63
N GLU A 227 3.41 -12.63 24.91
CA GLU A 227 4.42 -12.95 25.93
C GLU A 227 5.12 -14.28 25.66
N ALA A 228 4.39 -15.26 25.11
CA ALA A 228 4.98 -16.54 24.72
C ALA A 228 5.88 -16.44 23.48
N VAL A 229 5.67 -15.45 22.60
CA VAL A 229 6.64 -15.11 21.53
C VAL A 229 7.88 -14.48 22.16
N ASP A 230 7.69 -13.42 22.93
CA ASP A 230 8.75 -12.72 23.68
C ASP A 230 8.14 -11.89 24.82
N PRO A 231 8.67 -11.95 26.04
CA PRO A 231 8.19 -11.14 27.16
C PRO A 231 8.09 -9.64 26.89
N LEU A 232 8.94 -9.11 25.98
CA LEU A 232 8.87 -7.70 25.57
C LEU A 232 7.53 -7.37 24.92
N LEU A 233 7.01 -8.23 24.05
CA LEU A 233 5.72 -8.00 23.39
C LEU A 233 4.56 -8.05 24.38
N GLY A 234 4.61 -8.93 25.37
CA GLY A 234 3.61 -8.99 26.45
C GLY A 234 3.53 -7.68 27.24
N ILE A 235 4.68 -7.07 27.58
CA ILE A 235 4.74 -5.76 28.25
C ILE A 235 4.11 -4.68 27.39
N PHE A 236 4.49 -4.60 26.11
CA PHE A 236 3.97 -3.59 25.19
C PHE A 236 2.47 -3.75 24.92
N ARG A 237 1.95 -4.97 24.89
CA ARG A 237 0.52 -5.24 24.68
C ARG A 237 -0.36 -4.52 25.71
N GLY A 238 0.13 -4.32 26.94
CA GLY A 238 -0.58 -3.60 28.01
C GLY A 238 -0.77 -2.10 27.76
N HIS A 239 -0.01 -1.51 26.81
CA HIS A 239 -0.05 -0.09 26.45
C HIS A 239 -0.62 0.15 25.04
N LEU A 240 -1.43 -0.80 24.56
CA LEU A 240 -2.05 -0.75 23.26
C LEU A 240 -3.58 -0.78 23.38
N TYR A 241 -4.22 -0.72 22.24
CA TYR A 241 -5.66 -0.61 22.07
C TYR A 241 -6.38 -1.96 22.01
N SER A 242 -7.70 -1.92 22.25
CA SER A 242 -8.63 -3.00 21.91
C SER A 242 -9.54 -2.61 20.76
N ASP A 243 -9.99 -1.36 20.74
CA ASP A 243 -10.94 -0.86 19.77
C ASP A 243 -10.25 -0.18 18.58
N THR A 244 -10.95 -0.19 17.45
CA THR A 244 -10.50 0.42 16.20
C THR A 244 -11.67 1.13 15.52
N VAL A 245 -11.37 2.07 14.64
CA VAL A 245 -12.36 2.81 13.85
C VAL A 245 -12.14 2.59 12.34
N THR A 246 -13.21 2.65 11.58
CA THR A 246 -13.20 2.53 10.11
C THR A 246 -12.82 3.85 9.45
N GLY A 247 -12.41 3.80 8.17
CA GLY A 247 -11.87 4.95 7.43
C GLY A 247 -12.77 6.18 7.33
N ASP A 248 -14.08 6.00 7.50
CA ASP A 248 -15.08 7.06 7.50
C ASP A 248 -15.25 7.81 8.85
N ALA A 249 -14.54 7.38 9.89
CA ALA A 249 -14.64 8.00 11.20
C ALA A 249 -14.01 9.41 11.24
N CYS A 250 -14.70 10.35 11.86
CA CYS A 250 -14.11 11.61 12.31
C CYS A 250 -13.43 11.37 13.66
N VAL A 251 -12.09 11.45 13.70
CA VAL A 251 -11.32 11.20 14.93
C VAL A 251 -11.10 12.45 15.78
N GLY A 252 -11.46 13.61 15.27
CA GLY A 252 -11.35 14.87 16.00
C GLY A 252 -11.41 16.08 15.11
N ARG A 253 -10.92 17.18 15.64
CA ARG A 253 -10.88 18.47 14.94
C ARG A 253 -9.44 18.98 14.87
N LEU A 254 -9.08 19.58 13.74
CA LEU A 254 -7.77 20.16 13.53
C LEU A 254 -7.46 21.17 14.64
N CYS A 255 -6.39 20.91 15.40
CA CYS A 255 -6.01 21.78 16.52
C CYS A 255 -5.42 23.12 16.05
N GLY A 256 -5.37 24.09 16.96
CA GLY A 256 -4.93 25.46 16.63
C GLY A 256 -3.49 25.54 16.13
N GLU A 257 -2.60 24.72 16.67
CA GLU A 257 -1.20 24.65 16.25
C GLU A 257 -1.09 24.19 14.78
N TRP A 258 -1.68 23.05 14.45
CA TRP A 258 -1.62 22.52 13.10
C TRP A 258 -2.42 23.34 12.10
N ALA A 259 -3.52 23.95 12.51
CA ALA A 259 -4.25 24.90 11.66
C ALA A 259 -3.35 26.07 11.24
N ALA A 260 -2.60 26.65 12.17
CA ALA A 260 -1.65 27.72 11.88
C ALA A 260 -0.49 27.25 10.96
N ARG A 261 0.06 26.07 11.23
CA ARG A 261 1.14 25.47 10.41
C ARG A 261 0.68 25.21 8.97
N LEU A 262 -0.51 24.64 8.80
CA LEU A 262 -1.05 24.29 7.48
C LEU A 262 -1.69 25.48 6.73
N GLY A 263 -1.90 26.62 7.39
CA GLY A 263 -2.57 27.79 6.81
C GLY A 263 -4.09 27.62 6.68
N LEU A 264 -4.68 26.79 7.54
CA LEU A 264 -6.10 26.45 7.60
C LEU A 264 -6.79 27.09 8.82
N LYS A 265 -8.12 26.96 8.88
CA LYS A 265 -8.89 27.30 10.09
C LYS A 265 -8.85 26.14 11.09
N PRO A 266 -8.78 26.41 12.39
CA PRO A 266 -8.95 25.37 13.40
C PRO A 266 -10.37 24.81 13.37
N GLY A 267 -10.54 23.56 13.82
CA GLY A 267 -11.85 22.93 13.94
C GLY A 267 -12.34 22.22 12.66
N ILE A 268 -11.52 22.13 11.61
CA ILE A 268 -11.77 21.28 10.43
C ILE A 268 -11.84 19.83 10.87
N ALA A 269 -12.74 19.03 10.29
CA ALA A 269 -12.83 17.61 10.57
C ALA A 269 -11.56 16.86 10.15
N VAL A 270 -11.05 16.00 11.04
CA VAL A 270 -9.91 15.12 10.77
C VAL A 270 -10.42 13.69 10.70
N GLY A 271 -10.20 13.03 9.56
CA GLY A 271 -10.49 11.61 9.37
C GLY A 271 -9.40 10.72 9.96
N VAL A 272 -9.72 9.43 10.13
CA VAL A 272 -8.70 8.43 10.43
C VAL A 272 -7.93 8.09 9.15
N GLY A 273 -6.63 7.87 9.26
CA GLY A 273 -5.82 7.40 8.14
C GLY A 273 -6.03 5.89 7.88
N ALA A 274 -5.65 5.44 6.69
CA ALA A 274 -5.66 4.03 6.31
C ALA A 274 -4.49 3.71 5.37
N ILE A 275 -4.40 2.45 4.90
CA ILE A 275 -3.36 2.02 3.97
C ILE A 275 -3.61 2.65 2.59
N ASP A 276 -2.57 3.16 1.95
CA ASP A 276 -2.59 3.87 0.66
C ASP A 276 -3.36 3.12 -0.44
N CYS A 277 -3.05 1.85 -0.67
CA CYS A 277 -3.72 1.05 -1.70
C CYS A 277 -5.20 0.81 -1.40
N HIS A 278 -5.61 0.70 -0.13
CA HIS A 278 -7.02 0.57 0.27
C HIS A 278 -7.79 1.86 0.01
N VAL A 279 -7.20 2.99 0.38
CA VAL A 279 -7.79 4.31 0.12
C VAL A 279 -7.81 4.61 -1.37
N GLY A 280 -6.76 4.20 -2.11
CA GLY A 280 -6.74 4.26 -3.57
C GLY A 280 -7.88 3.47 -4.23
N ALA A 281 -8.23 2.31 -3.68
CA ALA A 281 -9.38 1.54 -4.15
C ALA A 281 -10.70 2.28 -3.90
N VAL A 282 -10.83 3.00 -2.78
CA VAL A 282 -11.99 3.88 -2.52
C VAL A 282 -12.06 5.00 -3.55
N GLY A 283 -10.95 5.68 -3.83
CA GLY A 283 -10.88 6.72 -4.86
C GLY A 283 -11.13 6.22 -6.29
N ALA A 284 -10.87 4.94 -6.54
CA ALA A 284 -11.23 4.25 -7.79
C ALA A 284 -12.72 3.92 -7.92
N GLY A 285 -13.49 4.03 -6.85
CA GLY A 285 -14.90 3.68 -6.84
C GLY A 285 -15.18 2.19 -6.63
N ILE A 286 -14.38 1.52 -5.80
CA ILE A 286 -14.55 0.10 -5.49
C ILE A 286 -15.94 -0.19 -4.92
N VAL A 287 -16.57 -1.27 -5.40
CA VAL A 287 -17.83 -1.83 -4.90
C VAL A 287 -17.70 -3.36 -4.81
N PRO A 288 -18.60 -4.09 -4.12
CA PRO A 288 -18.56 -5.55 -4.11
C PRO A 288 -18.48 -6.14 -5.53
N GLY A 289 -17.70 -7.19 -5.70
CA GLY A 289 -17.39 -7.80 -6.99
C GLY A 289 -16.40 -7.02 -7.86
N THR A 290 -15.83 -5.93 -7.37
CA THR A 290 -14.79 -5.18 -8.09
C THR A 290 -13.41 -5.44 -7.49
N LEU A 291 -12.48 -5.87 -8.33
CA LEU A 291 -11.05 -5.94 -8.03
C LEU A 291 -10.37 -4.65 -8.47
N VAL A 292 -9.70 -3.96 -7.57
CA VAL A 292 -8.84 -2.80 -7.89
C VAL A 292 -7.38 -3.22 -7.84
N LYS A 293 -6.70 -3.12 -8.98
CA LYS A 293 -5.26 -3.36 -9.11
C LYS A 293 -4.50 -2.05 -9.00
N VAL A 294 -3.78 -1.87 -7.90
CA VAL A 294 -2.90 -0.71 -7.67
C VAL A 294 -1.51 -1.06 -8.21
N MET A 295 -1.12 -0.45 -9.33
CA MET A 295 0.04 -0.87 -10.12
C MET A 295 1.18 0.15 -10.07
N GLY A 296 2.18 -0.14 -9.24
CA GLY A 296 3.37 0.68 -9.04
C GLY A 296 4.67 -0.13 -9.18
N THR A 297 5.62 0.11 -8.30
CA THR A 297 6.86 -0.70 -8.13
C THR A 297 6.54 -2.13 -7.74
N SER A 298 5.55 -2.31 -6.87
CA SER A 298 4.85 -3.53 -6.52
C SER A 298 3.38 -3.41 -6.94
N THR A 299 2.55 -4.43 -6.66
CA THR A 299 1.09 -4.31 -6.79
C THR A 299 0.41 -4.55 -5.46
N CYS A 300 -0.76 -3.91 -5.31
CA CYS A 300 -1.77 -4.33 -4.37
C CYS A 300 -3.08 -4.61 -5.12
N ASP A 301 -3.70 -5.72 -4.78
CA ASP A 301 -4.96 -6.18 -5.35
C ASP A 301 -6.00 -6.13 -4.24
N ILE A 302 -6.97 -5.24 -4.37
CA ILE A 302 -7.97 -4.94 -3.35
C ILE A 302 -9.36 -5.34 -3.84
N VAL A 303 -10.06 -6.15 -3.04
CA VAL A 303 -11.44 -6.55 -3.28
C VAL A 303 -12.27 -6.28 -2.04
N VAL A 304 -13.56 -6.02 -2.20
CA VAL A 304 -14.52 -5.99 -1.10
C VAL A 304 -15.65 -6.98 -1.37
N GLY A 305 -16.02 -7.72 -0.32
CA GLY A 305 -17.12 -8.69 -0.36
C GLY A 305 -18.17 -8.38 0.71
N THR A 306 -19.42 -8.77 0.45
CA THR A 306 -20.46 -8.69 1.45
C THR A 306 -20.33 -9.81 2.48
N TYR A 307 -20.89 -9.61 3.69
CA TYR A 307 -20.90 -10.67 4.71
C TYR A 307 -21.65 -11.91 4.26
N ASP A 308 -22.72 -11.75 3.47
CA ASP A 308 -23.53 -12.85 2.96
C ASP A 308 -22.75 -13.70 1.94
N GLU A 309 -21.94 -13.05 1.09
CA GLU A 309 -21.13 -13.74 0.07
C GLU A 309 -19.91 -14.42 0.68
N VAL A 310 -19.24 -13.76 1.61
CA VAL A 310 -18.00 -14.26 2.22
C VAL A 310 -18.30 -15.27 3.35
N GLY A 311 -19.26 -14.97 4.23
CA GLY A 311 -19.56 -15.78 5.41
C GLY A 311 -18.33 -15.95 6.31
N ASP A 312 -18.12 -17.16 6.80
CA ASP A 312 -16.96 -17.51 7.66
C ASP A 312 -15.71 -17.96 6.86
N ARG A 313 -15.73 -17.84 5.53
CA ARG A 313 -14.62 -18.25 4.69
C ARG A 313 -13.42 -17.34 4.86
N THR A 314 -12.24 -17.94 4.80
CA THR A 314 -10.96 -17.21 4.80
C THR A 314 -10.18 -17.56 3.56
N VAL A 315 -9.61 -16.57 2.91
CA VAL A 315 -8.76 -16.75 1.73
C VAL A 315 -7.33 -17.03 2.20
N ARG A 316 -6.80 -18.20 1.84
CA ARG A 316 -5.44 -18.59 2.22
C ARG A 316 -4.39 -17.94 1.34
N GLY A 317 -3.24 -17.61 1.93
CA GLY A 317 -2.07 -17.14 1.20
C GLY A 317 -2.20 -15.74 0.64
N ILE A 318 -3.13 -14.90 1.14
CA ILE A 318 -3.23 -13.47 0.83
C ILE A 318 -2.61 -12.62 1.97
N CYS A 319 -2.56 -11.30 1.79
CA CYS A 319 -1.97 -10.40 2.80
C CYS A 319 -2.93 -10.08 3.95
N GLY A 320 -4.24 -10.14 3.71
CA GLY A 320 -5.21 -9.86 4.76
C GLY A 320 -6.67 -9.89 4.30
N GLN A 321 -7.54 -10.13 5.28
CA GLN A 321 -8.99 -10.13 5.16
C GLN A 321 -9.57 -9.48 6.40
N VAL A 322 -10.13 -8.28 6.27
CA VAL A 322 -10.49 -7.45 7.43
C VAL A 322 -11.83 -6.76 7.23
N ASP A 323 -12.70 -6.89 8.23
CA ASP A 323 -13.99 -6.21 8.30
C ASP A 323 -13.82 -4.68 8.31
N GLY A 324 -14.46 -4.00 7.38
CA GLY A 324 -14.49 -2.54 7.29
C GLY A 324 -13.16 -1.86 6.95
N SER A 325 -12.16 -2.61 6.45
CA SER A 325 -10.83 -2.05 6.18
C SER A 325 -10.77 -1.15 4.95
N VAL A 326 -11.57 -1.42 3.93
CA VAL A 326 -11.65 -0.64 2.69
C VAL A 326 -12.92 0.21 2.70
N LEU A 327 -14.07 -0.46 2.74
CA LEU A 327 -15.39 0.15 2.84
C LEU A 327 -16.05 -0.29 4.14
N PRO A 328 -16.54 0.62 4.98
CA PRO A 328 -17.36 0.26 6.14
C PRO A 328 -18.57 -0.59 5.72
N GLY A 329 -18.81 -1.67 6.47
CA GLY A 329 -19.91 -2.61 6.20
C GLY A 329 -19.59 -3.71 5.18
N TYR A 330 -18.34 -3.82 4.74
CA TYR A 330 -17.86 -4.88 3.85
C TYR A 330 -16.56 -5.48 4.38
N ILE A 331 -16.27 -6.71 3.95
CA ILE A 331 -14.98 -7.35 4.24
C ILE A 331 -14.01 -6.94 3.14
N GLY A 332 -12.88 -6.34 3.52
CA GLY A 332 -11.80 -5.97 2.60
C GLY A 332 -10.74 -7.05 2.52
N PHE A 333 -10.31 -7.39 1.31
CA PHE A 333 -9.25 -8.35 1.00
C PHE A 333 -8.06 -7.61 0.41
N GLU A 334 -6.86 -7.95 0.89
CA GLU A 334 -5.59 -7.44 0.37
C GLU A 334 -4.73 -8.60 -0.14
N ALA A 335 -4.29 -8.49 -1.38
CA ALA A 335 -3.27 -9.32 -1.98
C ALA A 335 -2.28 -8.43 -2.73
N GLY A 336 -1.27 -9.02 -3.40
CA GLY A 336 -0.37 -8.26 -4.26
C GLY A 336 0.96 -8.95 -4.49
N GLN A 337 1.78 -8.34 -5.37
CA GLN A 337 3.09 -8.85 -5.76
C GLN A 337 4.19 -8.00 -5.15
N ALA A 338 5.26 -8.64 -4.69
CA ALA A 338 6.41 -7.98 -4.07
C ALA A 338 7.26 -7.18 -5.07
N ALA A 339 7.18 -7.50 -6.36
CA ALA A 339 7.82 -6.76 -7.45
C ALA A 339 6.91 -6.80 -8.68
N PHE A 340 6.69 -5.64 -9.30
CA PHE A 340 6.00 -5.47 -10.58
C PHE A 340 6.81 -4.50 -11.45
N GLY A 341 6.62 -3.22 -11.32
CA GLY A 341 7.44 -2.22 -12.00
C GLY A 341 8.92 -2.26 -11.64
N ASP A 342 9.23 -2.69 -10.41
CA ASP A 342 10.62 -2.91 -9.97
C ASP A 342 11.34 -3.98 -10.78
N LEU A 343 10.61 -4.98 -11.32
CA LEU A 343 11.18 -5.98 -12.21
C LEU A 343 11.61 -5.36 -13.56
N TYR A 344 10.81 -4.44 -14.10
CA TYR A 344 11.16 -3.71 -15.31
C TYR A 344 12.35 -2.75 -15.07
N ALA A 345 12.33 -2.06 -13.93
CA ALA A 345 13.44 -1.20 -13.52
C ALA A 345 14.74 -1.98 -13.28
N TRP A 346 14.65 -3.19 -12.74
CA TRP A 346 15.78 -4.10 -12.60
C TRP A 346 16.34 -4.47 -13.99
N PHE A 347 15.50 -4.89 -14.93
CA PHE A 347 15.95 -5.29 -16.26
C PHE A 347 16.55 -4.11 -17.01
N ARG A 348 15.97 -2.89 -16.90
CA ARG A 348 16.59 -1.66 -17.39
C ARG A 348 18.02 -1.48 -16.88
N ARG A 349 18.25 -1.68 -15.57
CA ARG A 349 19.60 -1.58 -14.98
C ARG A 349 20.58 -2.60 -15.56
N VAL A 350 20.11 -3.84 -15.81
CA VAL A 350 20.90 -4.89 -16.46
C VAL A 350 21.29 -4.47 -17.86
N MET A 351 20.34 -3.98 -18.65
CA MET A 351 20.57 -3.53 -20.03
C MET A 351 21.42 -2.24 -20.11
N ALA A 352 21.37 -1.40 -19.10
CA ALA A 352 22.18 -0.18 -19.04
C ALA A 352 23.66 -0.44 -18.69
N TRP A 353 24.03 -1.66 -18.25
CA TRP A 353 25.41 -1.97 -17.86
C TRP A 353 26.47 -1.61 -18.93
N PRO A 354 26.31 -1.97 -20.22
CA PRO A 354 27.27 -1.58 -21.26
C PRO A 354 27.37 -0.06 -21.43
N LEU A 355 26.26 0.67 -21.35
CA LEU A 355 26.25 2.12 -21.45
C LEU A 355 27.08 2.75 -20.33
N ARG A 356 26.92 2.28 -19.12
CA ARG A 356 27.64 2.79 -17.95
C ARG A 356 29.14 2.46 -17.97
N GLN A 357 29.49 1.23 -18.37
CA GLN A 357 30.87 0.74 -18.27
C GLN A 357 31.72 1.02 -19.51
N ILE A 358 31.11 1.09 -20.69
CA ILE A 358 31.83 1.15 -21.98
C ILE A 358 31.67 2.51 -22.65
N ALA A 359 30.43 3.04 -22.72
CA ALA A 359 30.13 4.27 -23.46
C ALA A 359 30.21 5.56 -22.62
N GLY A 360 30.39 5.43 -21.27
CA GLY A 360 30.21 6.53 -20.34
C GLY A 360 28.71 6.75 -20.03
N SER A 361 28.37 6.98 -18.77
CA SER A 361 26.97 7.09 -18.34
C SER A 361 26.22 8.20 -19.09
N ASP A 362 25.11 7.84 -19.74
CA ASP A 362 24.17 8.76 -20.37
C ASP A 362 22.76 8.50 -19.81
N PRO A 363 22.28 9.31 -18.87
CA PRO A 363 20.97 9.13 -18.27
C PRO A 363 19.81 9.15 -19.27
N GLN A 364 19.91 9.93 -20.34
CA GLN A 364 18.85 10.02 -21.38
C GLN A 364 18.74 8.73 -22.19
N LEU A 365 19.87 8.10 -22.51
CA LEU A 365 19.86 6.79 -23.18
C LEU A 365 19.33 5.70 -22.25
N GLU A 366 19.66 5.75 -20.95
CA GLU A 366 19.14 4.77 -19.99
C GLU A 366 17.62 4.88 -19.82
N GLU A 367 17.06 6.08 -19.84
CA GLU A 367 15.61 6.29 -19.75
C GLU A 367 14.87 5.73 -20.97
N ARG A 368 15.46 5.76 -22.15
CA ARG A 368 14.88 5.24 -23.39
C ARG A 368 14.81 3.71 -23.45
N ILE A 369 15.63 2.99 -22.69
CA ILE A 369 15.76 1.52 -22.78
C ILE A 369 14.40 0.82 -22.68
N LEU A 370 13.56 1.15 -21.68
CA LEU A 370 12.27 0.50 -21.53
C LEU A 370 11.31 0.82 -22.68
N GLY A 371 11.32 2.05 -23.19
CA GLY A 371 10.50 2.43 -24.33
C GLY A 371 10.87 1.66 -25.60
N GLU A 372 12.16 1.53 -25.90
CA GLU A 372 12.65 0.77 -27.06
C GLU A 372 12.37 -0.75 -26.89
N LEU A 373 12.59 -1.30 -25.69
CA LEU A 373 12.25 -2.70 -25.40
C LEU A 373 10.76 -2.98 -25.55
N THR A 374 9.90 -2.07 -25.09
CA THR A 374 8.44 -2.17 -25.26
C THR A 374 8.05 -2.17 -26.72
N ALA A 375 8.53 -1.18 -27.49
CA ALA A 375 8.23 -1.06 -28.92
C ALA A 375 8.65 -2.28 -29.74
N GLU A 376 9.79 -2.89 -29.40
CA GLU A 376 10.25 -4.13 -30.05
C GLU A 376 9.47 -5.36 -29.55
N ALA A 377 9.16 -5.45 -28.25
CA ALA A 377 8.39 -6.54 -27.67
C ALA A 377 6.97 -6.64 -28.24
N GLU A 378 6.31 -5.50 -28.48
CA GLU A 378 4.99 -5.44 -29.12
C GLU A 378 4.95 -6.02 -30.53
N ARG A 379 6.08 -5.97 -31.26
CA ARG A 379 6.19 -6.51 -32.63
C ARG A 379 6.48 -8.01 -32.67
N LEU A 380 6.89 -8.59 -31.54
CA LEU A 380 7.18 -10.02 -31.49
C LEU A 380 5.88 -10.83 -31.60
N PRO A 381 5.90 -11.95 -32.33
CA PRO A 381 4.76 -12.87 -32.33
C PRO A 381 4.54 -13.43 -30.92
N LEU A 382 3.30 -13.77 -30.61
CA LEU A 382 2.96 -14.52 -29.41
C LEU A 382 2.81 -16.00 -29.77
N THR A 383 3.63 -16.85 -29.18
CA THR A 383 3.61 -18.31 -29.44
C THR A 383 3.66 -19.10 -28.13
N PRO A 384 3.18 -20.37 -28.10
CA PRO A 384 3.27 -21.21 -26.91
C PRO A 384 4.70 -21.61 -26.52
N ASP A 385 5.66 -21.39 -27.42
CA ASP A 385 7.08 -21.72 -27.21
C ASP A 385 7.91 -20.53 -26.73
N ASP A 386 7.30 -19.36 -26.54
CA ASP A 386 7.96 -18.16 -26.04
C ASP A 386 8.65 -18.43 -24.68
N PRO A 387 9.74 -17.73 -24.34
CA PRO A 387 10.35 -17.83 -23.02
C PRO A 387 9.35 -17.50 -21.92
N VAL A 388 9.45 -18.19 -20.79
CA VAL A 388 8.62 -17.96 -19.60
C VAL A 388 9.51 -17.56 -18.42
N ALA A 389 9.10 -16.55 -17.66
CA ALA A 389 9.81 -16.12 -16.46
C ALA A 389 8.95 -16.30 -15.20
N LEU A 390 9.60 -16.22 -14.03
CA LEU A 390 8.96 -16.04 -12.73
C LEU A 390 9.25 -14.63 -12.22
N ASP A 391 8.21 -13.94 -11.77
CA ASP A 391 8.27 -12.58 -11.24
C ASP A 391 8.85 -12.46 -9.81
N TRP A 392 9.35 -13.54 -9.22
CA TRP A 392 9.76 -13.65 -7.82
C TRP A 392 11.15 -13.07 -7.50
N HIS A 393 11.54 -11.99 -8.18
CA HIS A 393 12.85 -11.36 -7.98
C HIS A 393 13.01 -10.74 -6.58
N ASN A 394 11.90 -10.44 -5.90
CA ASN A 394 11.87 -10.00 -4.50
C ASN A 394 11.05 -10.96 -3.61
N GLY A 395 11.16 -12.28 -3.85
CA GLY A 395 10.29 -13.27 -3.23
C GLY A 395 8.87 -13.26 -3.80
N ARG A 396 8.00 -14.10 -3.25
CA ARG A 396 6.57 -14.16 -3.59
C ARG A 396 5.76 -13.68 -2.38
N ARG A 397 4.89 -12.69 -2.57
CA ARG A 397 3.98 -12.19 -1.52
C ARG A 397 2.67 -12.94 -1.55
N THR A 398 1.99 -12.98 -2.69
CA THR A 398 0.70 -13.64 -2.88
C THR A 398 0.69 -14.43 -4.19
N PRO A 399 -0.01 -15.58 -4.26
CA PRO A 399 -0.51 -16.35 -3.12
C PRO A 399 0.62 -17.16 -2.45
N ASP A 400 0.41 -17.51 -1.19
CA ASP A 400 1.32 -18.34 -0.38
C ASP A 400 2.72 -17.71 -0.21
N ALA A 401 2.79 -16.70 0.64
CA ALA A 401 4.00 -15.92 0.89
C ALA A 401 5.26 -16.79 1.12
N ASP A 402 6.28 -16.54 0.31
CA ASP A 402 7.61 -17.12 0.48
C ASP A 402 8.70 -16.11 0.05
N PRO A 403 9.32 -15.42 0.98
CA PRO A 403 10.36 -14.44 0.68
C PRO A 403 11.68 -15.07 0.18
N ARG A 404 11.82 -16.40 0.24
CA ARG A 404 13.04 -17.15 -0.11
C ARG A 404 13.08 -17.55 -1.57
N VAL A 405 11.94 -17.64 -2.27
CA VAL A 405 11.91 -17.96 -3.71
C VAL A 405 12.54 -16.85 -4.54
N ARG A 406 12.98 -17.22 -5.75
CA ARG A 406 13.70 -16.29 -6.64
C ARG A 406 13.13 -16.34 -8.05
N GLY A 407 13.33 -15.27 -8.79
CA GLY A 407 13.02 -15.20 -10.22
C GLY A 407 13.76 -16.26 -11.02
N ALA A 408 13.15 -16.70 -12.10
CA ALA A 408 13.71 -17.67 -13.04
C ALA A 408 13.34 -17.29 -14.48
N LEU A 409 14.05 -17.85 -15.44
CA LEU A 409 13.77 -17.68 -16.86
C LEU A 409 14.01 -19.03 -17.55
N ASP A 410 13.02 -19.51 -18.30
CA ASP A 410 13.03 -20.80 -19.00
C ASP A 410 12.75 -20.64 -20.49
N GLY A 411 13.19 -21.60 -21.30
CA GLY A 411 12.93 -21.61 -22.76
C GLY A 411 13.85 -20.73 -23.58
N LEU A 412 15.02 -20.32 -23.06
CA LEU A 412 15.99 -19.52 -23.81
C LEU A 412 16.68 -20.31 -24.90
N THR A 413 16.86 -19.69 -26.05
CA THR A 413 17.63 -20.19 -27.18
C THR A 413 18.66 -19.14 -27.64
N LEU A 414 19.54 -19.52 -28.56
CA LEU A 414 20.48 -18.56 -29.15
C LEU A 414 19.80 -17.44 -29.97
N ALA A 415 18.53 -17.62 -30.33
CA ALA A 415 17.73 -16.62 -31.03
C ALA A 415 16.98 -15.69 -30.06
N THR A 416 17.00 -15.94 -28.76
CA THR A 416 16.28 -15.12 -27.77
C THR A 416 16.92 -13.74 -27.66
N SER A 417 16.17 -12.72 -28.01
CA SER A 417 16.59 -11.32 -27.97
C SER A 417 16.26 -10.63 -26.64
N ALA A 418 16.85 -9.46 -26.37
CA ALA A 418 16.53 -8.67 -25.18
C ALA A 418 15.04 -8.25 -25.11
N PRO A 419 14.37 -7.81 -26.20
CA PRO A 419 12.92 -7.60 -26.19
C PRO A 419 12.11 -8.86 -25.86
N ALA A 420 12.54 -10.07 -26.29
CA ALA A 420 11.87 -11.31 -25.94
C ALA A 420 11.98 -11.64 -24.45
N ILE A 421 13.14 -11.37 -23.83
CA ILE A 421 13.32 -11.49 -22.37
C ILE A 421 12.43 -10.48 -21.64
N TYR A 422 12.40 -9.22 -22.11
CA TYR A 422 11.56 -8.18 -21.50
C TYR A 422 10.07 -8.56 -21.58
N LYS A 423 9.61 -9.05 -22.74
CA LYS A 423 8.24 -9.55 -22.92
C LYS A 423 7.92 -10.65 -21.90
N ALA A 424 8.79 -11.65 -21.75
CA ALA A 424 8.62 -12.72 -20.78
C ALA A 424 8.56 -12.21 -19.32
N LEU A 425 9.30 -11.17 -18.97
CA LEU A 425 9.26 -10.55 -17.64
C LEU A 425 7.94 -9.78 -17.42
N VAL A 426 7.43 -9.09 -18.43
CA VAL A 426 6.11 -8.45 -18.38
C VAL A 426 5.02 -9.52 -18.20
N GLU A 427 5.04 -10.56 -19.03
CA GLU A 427 4.10 -11.68 -18.96
C GLU A 427 4.16 -12.38 -17.59
N ALA A 428 5.36 -12.56 -17.00
CA ALA A 428 5.53 -13.14 -15.67
C ALA A 428 4.81 -12.33 -14.56
N THR A 429 4.92 -11.01 -14.60
CA THR A 429 4.21 -10.16 -13.62
C THR A 429 2.69 -10.27 -13.79
N VAL A 430 2.22 -10.40 -15.03
CA VAL A 430 0.79 -10.56 -15.32
C VAL A 430 0.30 -11.96 -14.94
N PHE A 431 1.11 -13.01 -15.14
CA PHE A 431 0.79 -14.37 -14.67
C PHE A 431 0.71 -14.43 -13.14
N GLY A 432 1.62 -13.77 -12.44
CA GLY A 432 1.53 -13.61 -10.98
C GLY A 432 0.24 -12.92 -10.54
N SER A 433 -0.18 -11.88 -11.25
CA SER A 433 -1.46 -11.19 -11.03
C SER A 433 -2.66 -12.11 -11.26
N ARG A 434 -2.67 -12.88 -12.38
CA ARG A 434 -3.71 -13.89 -12.65
C ARG A 434 -3.77 -14.95 -11.55
N ALA A 435 -2.63 -15.41 -11.03
CA ALA A 435 -2.61 -16.40 -9.95
C ALA A 435 -3.23 -15.89 -8.63
N ILE A 436 -3.19 -14.57 -8.40
CA ILE A 436 -3.89 -13.91 -7.29
C ILE A 436 -5.40 -13.92 -7.53
N ASP A 437 -5.84 -13.52 -8.72
CA ASP A 437 -7.24 -13.46 -9.09
C ASP A 437 -7.89 -14.86 -9.00
N GLU A 438 -7.21 -15.88 -9.54
CA GLU A 438 -7.66 -17.27 -9.46
C GLU A 438 -7.78 -17.75 -8.01
N ARG A 439 -6.81 -17.43 -7.13
CA ARG A 439 -6.88 -17.79 -5.72
C ARG A 439 -8.09 -17.16 -5.03
N MET A 440 -8.40 -15.89 -5.28
CA MET A 440 -9.58 -15.24 -4.72
C MET A 440 -10.88 -15.88 -5.21
N LEU A 441 -10.99 -16.17 -6.51
CA LEU A 441 -12.15 -16.83 -7.11
C LEU A 441 -12.34 -18.27 -6.59
N GLU A 442 -11.26 -19.06 -6.49
CA GLU A 442 -11.28 -20.43 -5.96
C GLU A 442 -11.75 -20.48 -4.49
N GLU A 443 -11.38 -19.50 -3.69
CA GLU A 443 -11.81 -19.39 -2.28
C GLU A 443 -13.17 -18.67 -2.15
N GLY A 444 -13.82 -18.32 -3.28
CA GLY A 444 -15.20 -17.84 -3.34
C GLY A 444 -15.36 -16.34 -3.13
N VAL A 445 -14.34 -15.53 -3.37
CA VAL A 445 -14.45 -14.07 -3.45
C VAL A 445 -14.84 -13.71 -4.88
N PRO A 446 -16.01 -13.06 -5.12
CA PRO A 446 -16.44 -12.73 -6.47
C PRO A 446 -15.61 -11.60 -7.08
N ILE A 447 -15.26 -11.74 -8.35
CA ILE A 447 -14.60 -10.71 -9.16
C ILE A 447 -15.37 -10.59 -10.48
N ASP A 448 -16.19 -9.54 -10.58
CA ASP A 448 -17.03 -9.26 -11.77
C ASP A 448 -16.40 -8.18 -12.66
N ASN A 449 -15.60 -7.29 -12.05
CA ASN A 449 -14.99 -6.14 -12.71
C ASN A 449 -13.56 -5.94 -12.23
N ILE A 450 -12.71 -5.44 -13.14
CA ILE A 450 -11.34 -5.06 -12.79
C ILE A 450 -11.12 -3.58 -13.12
N LEU A 451 -10.66 -2.83 -12.11
CA LEU A 451 -10.20 -1.45 -12.23
C LEU A 451 -8.70 -1.41 -12.00
N ALA A 452 -8.01 -0.53 -12.70
CA ALA A 452 -6.58 -0.34 -12.54
C ALA A 452 -6.26 1.13 -12.21
N ILE A 453 -5.38 1.33 -11.23
CA ILE A 453 -4.84 2.63 -10.83
C ILE A 453 -3.30 2.56 -10.71
N GLY A 454 -2.68 3.71 -10.63
CA GLY A 454 -1.23 3.83 -10.45
C GLY A 454 -0.47 4.07 -11.75
N GLY A 455 0.84 4.31 -11.60
CA GLY A 455 1.66 4.81 -12.69
C GLY A 455 1.79 3.86 -13.89
N ILE A 456 1.79 2.54 -13.68
CA ILE A 456 1.89 1.56 -14.78
C ILE A 456 0.58 1.48 -15.54
N ALA A 457 -0.56 1.45 -14.84
CA ALA A 457 -1.87 1.45 -15.49
C ALA A 457 -2.06 2.61 -16.48
N ARG A 458 -1.52 3.78 -16.13
CA ARG A 458 -1.62 5.00 -16.95
C ARG A 458 -0.58 5.10 -18.06
N LYS A 459 0.61 4.55 -17.88
CA LYS A 459 1.77 4.83 -18.74
C LYS A 459 2.17 3.68 -19.65
N SER A 460 1.63 2.47 -19.45
CA SER A 460 2.04 1.28 -20.18
C SER A 460 0.88 0.53 -20.83
N PRO A 461 0.38 0.99 -22.01
CA PRO A 461 -0.65 0.25 -22.75
C PRO A 461 -0.27 -1.21 -23.02
N PHE A 462 1.01 -1.48 -23.27
CA PHE A 462 1.52 -2.83 -23.50
C PHE A 462 1.25 -3.76 -22.32
N VAL A 463 1.57 -3.31 -21.08
CA VAL A 463 1.32 -4.09 -19.87
C VAL A 463 -0.20 -4.27 -19.66
N MET A 464 -0.99 -3.21 -19.88
CA MET A 464 -2.43 -3.26 -19.65
C MET A 464 -3.15 -4.17 -20.66
N GLN A 465 -2.77 -4.12 -21.95
CA GLN A 465 -3.34 -5.03 -22.94
C GLN A 465 -2.92 -6.48 -22.67
N THR A 466 -1.63 -6.71 -22.32
CA THR A 466 -1.16 -8.04 -21.91
C THR A 466 -1.95 -8.57 -20.72
N MET A 467 -2.27 -7.72 -19.75
CA MET A 467 -3.05 -8.10 -18.58
C MET A 467 -4.50 -8.46 -18.95
N ALA A 468 -5.16 -7.67 -19.79
CA ALA A 468 -6.50 -7.99 -20.27
C ALA A 468 -6.52 -9.33 -21.04
N ASP A 469 -5.54 -9.54 -21.93
CA ASP A 469 -5.40 -10.77 -22.71
C ASP A 469 -5.15 -12.00 -21.82
N VAL A 470 -4.29 -11.89 -20.80
CA VAL A 470 -3.94 -12.99 -19.90
C VAL A 470 -5.06 -13.34 -18.92
N ILE A 471 -5.72 -12.33 -18.34
CA ILE A 471 -6.82 -12.56 -17.40
C ILE A 471 -8.12 -12.94 -18.14
N GLY A 472 -8.30 -12.46 -19.37
CA GLY A 472 -9.46 -12.78 -20.21
C GLY A 472 -10.72 -11.97 -19.89
N VAL A 473 -10.58 -10.83 -19.17
CA VAL A 473 -11.67 -9.91 -18.84
C VAL A 473 -11.29 -8.45 -19.14
N PRO A 474 -12.29 -7.58 -19.41
CA PRO A 474 -12.04 -6.16 -19.60
C PRO A 474 -11.41 -5.51 -18.36
N ILE A 475 -10.45 -4.59 -18.56
CA ILE A 475 -9.83 -3.80 -17.50
C ILE A 475 -10.01 -2.33 -17.80
N ARG A 476 -10.58 -1.57 -16.84
CA ARG A 476 -10.77 -0.13 -16.96
C ARG A 476 -9.77 0.63 -16.11
N VAL A 477 -9.17 1.67 -16.69
CA VAL A 477 -8.22 2.55 -16.00
C VAL A 477 -8.98 3.76 -15.45
N VAL A 478 -8.81 4.03 -14.18
CA VAL A 478 -9.45 5.17 -13.51
C VAL A 478 -8.82 6.49 -13.99
N ALA A 479 -9.66 7.50 -14.21
CA ALA A 479 -9.20 8.76 -14.82
C ALA A 479 -8.32 9.64 -13.92
N SER A 480 -8.37 9.48 -12.58
CA SER A 480 -7.52 10.23 -11.65
C SER A 480 -6.10 9.65 -11.57
N ASP A 481 -5.10 10.54 -11.62
CA ASP A 481 -3.71 10.22 -11.27
C ASP A 481 -3.48 10.19 -9.74
N GLN A 482 -4.48 10.60 -8.97
CA GLN A 482 -4.43 10.90 -7.55
C GLN A 482 -5.40 10.03 -6.75
N ALA A 483 -5.67 8.80 -7.20
CA ALA A 483 -6.73 7.96 -6.63
C ALA A 483 -6.62 7.79 -5.11
N CYS A 484 -5.40 7.66 -4.53
CA CYS A 484 -5.19 7.57 -3.08
C CYS A 484 -5.63 8.87 -2.39
N ALA A 485 -5.09 10.00 -2.79
CA ALA A 485 -5.48 11.29 -2.22
C ALA A 485 -6.97 11.62 -2.45
N LEU A 486 -7.56 11.23 -3.59
CA LEU A 486 -8.99 11.39 -3.85
C LEU A 486 -9.84 10.53 -2.92
N GLY A 487 -9.45 9.28 -2.69
CA GLY A 487 -10.10 8.40 -1.72
C GLY A 487 -10.02 8.95 -0.28
N ALA A 488 -8.86 9.50 0.09
CA ALA A 488 -8.70 10.20 1.36
C ALA A 488 -9.64 11.43 1.46
N ALA A 489 -9.81 12.21 0.37
CA ALA A 489 -10.77 13.31 0.33
C ALA A 489 -12.22 12.81 0.47
N MET A 490 -12.59 11.65 -0.09
CA MET A 490 -13.92 11.06 0.11
C MET A 490 -14.15 10.68 1.58
N PHE A 491 -13.18 10.11 2.26
CA PHE A 491 -13.26 9.88 3.71
C PHE A 491 -13.33 11.20 4.50
N ALA A 492 -12.58 12.23 4.10
CA ALA A 492 -12.68 13.56 4.71
C ALA A 492 -14.09 14.16 4.54
N ALA A 493 -14.77 13.90 3.41
CA ALA A 493 -16.15 14.36 3.17
C ALA A 493 -17.14 13.73 4.15
N VAL A 494 -16.99 12.43 4.44
CA VAL A 494 -17.82 11.74 5.43
C VAL A 494 -17.49 12.21 6.84
N ALA A 495 -16.21 12.32 7.20
CA ALA A 495 -15.77 12.84 8.50
C ALA A 495 -16.26 14.28 8.76
N ALA A 496 -16.38 15.10 7.72
CA ALA A 496 -16.95 16.44 7.78
C ALA A 496 -18.48 16.49 7.81
N GLY A 497 -19.15 15.33 7.63
CA GLY A 497 -20.63 15.23 7.62
C GLY A 497 -21.28 15.76 6.34
N LEU A 498 -20.55 15.82 5.23
CA LEU A 498 -21.09 16.24 3.94
C LEU A 498 -21.85 15.09 3.24
N TYR A 499 -21.44 13.86 3.49
CA TYR A 499 -22.09 12.64 3.00
C TYR A 499 -22.37 11.70 4.17
N GLY A 500 -23.44 10.93 4.07
CA GLY A 500 -23.84 9.96 5.09
C GLY A 500 -23.03 8.66 5.07
N SER A 501 -22.32 8.40 3.97
CA SER A 501 -21.46 7.23 3.80
C SER A 501 -20.39 7.48 2.74
N VAL A 502 -19.33 6.67 2.75
CA VAL A 502 -18.28 6.75 1.72
C VAL A 502 -18.81 6.34 0.33
N GLN A 503 -19.81 5.45 0.26
CA GLN A 503 -20.47 5.08 -0.99
C GLN A 503 -21.27 6.25 -1.61
N GLU A 504 -21.83 7.14 -0.78
CA GLU A 504 -22.44 8.38 -1.26
C GLU A 504 -21.37 9.34 -1.79
N ALA A 505 -20.26 9.50 -1.09
CA ALA A 505 -19.14 10.30 -1.54
C ALA A 505 -18.56 9.75 -2.86
N GLN A 506 -18.38 8.44 -3.00
CA GLN A 506 -17.94 7.81 -4.24
C GLN A 506 -18.87 8.14 -5.42
N ARG A 507 -20.19 8.00 -5.24
CA ARG A 507 -21.16 8.32 -6.32
C ARG A 507 -21.08 9.76 -6.81
N ALA A 508 -20.72 10.69 -5.94
CA ALA A 508 -20.59 12.10 -6.28
C ALA A 508 -19.18 12.44 -6.83
N MET A 509 -18.13 11.84 -6.30
CA MET A 509 -16.75 12.32 -6.45
C MET A 509 -15.85 11.42 -7.30
N CYS A 510 -16.29 10.20 -7.70
CA CYS A 510 -15.45 9.33 -8.53
C CYS A 510 -15.22 9.90 -9.93
N PRO A 511 -13.97 9.84 -10.45
CA PRO A 511 -13.56 10.57 -11.65
C PRO A 511 -13.94 9.87 -12.98
N GLY A 512 -14.54 8.66 -12.93
CA GLY A 512 -14.79 7.83 -14.13
C GLY A 512 -13.51 7.14 -14.65
N PHE A 513 -13.50 6.79 -15.93
CA PHE A 513 -12.43 6.00 -16.56
C PHE A 513 -11.79 6.77 -17.72
N SER A 514 -10.46 6.62 -17.88
CA SER A 514 -9.72 7.20 -19.00
C SER A 514 -9.58 6.23 -20.18
N ASP A 515 -9.40 4.95 -19.89
CA ASP A 515 -9.12 3.90 -20.88
C ASP A 515 -9.82 2.59 -20.49
N GLU A 516 -10.09 1.74 -21.50
CA GLU A 516 -10.58 0.38 -21.33
C GLU A 516 -9.80 -0.55 -22.25
N TYR A 517 -9.28 -1.64 -21.68
CA TYR A 517 -8.56 -2.69 -22.41
C TYR A 517 -9.45 -3.93 -22.47
N LEU A 518 -9.85 -4.30 -23.70
CA LEU A 518 -10.63 -5.50 -23.95
C LEU A 518 -9.71 -6.69 -24.26
N PRO A 519 -10.01 -7.89 -23.74
CA PRO A 519 -9.19 -9.08 -23.99
C PRO A 519 -9.30 -9.56 -25.44
N ASP A 520 -8.17 -9.92 -26.05
CA ASP A 520 -8.13 -10.69 -27.27
C ASP A 520 -8.16 -12.18 -26.93
N MET A 521 -9.28 -12.86 -27.22
CA MET A 521 -9.48 -14.26 -26.81
C MET A 521 -8.64 -15.26 -27.62
N GLU A 522 -8.13 -14.90 -28.81
CA GLU A 522 -7.15 -15.73 -29.52
C GLU A 522 -5.80 -15.71 -28.80
N ARG A 523 -5.38 -14.50 -28.37
CA ARG A 523 -4.17 -14.33 -27.55
C ARG A 523 -4.34 -14.97 -26.17
N HIS A 524 -5.51 -14.84 -25.55
CA HIS A 524 -5.84 -15.49 -24.28
C HIS A 524 -5.58 -17.00 -24.33
N ALA A 525 -6.03 -17.67 -25.37
CA ALA A 525 -5.83 -19.11 -25.54
C ALA A 525 -4.34 -19.51 -25.68
N VAL A 526 -3.47 -18.62 -26.18
CA VAL A 526 -2.02 -18.84 -26.18
C VAL A 526 -1.44 -18.60 -24.79
N TYR A 527 -1.89 -17.52 -24.13
CA TYR A 527 -1.46 -17.21 -22.77
C TYR A 527 -1.83 -18.28 -21.74
N ASP A 528 -2.94 -18.99 -21.90
CA ASP A 528 -3.28 -20.15 -21.06
C ASP A 528 -2.17 -21.21 -21.06
N ARG A 529 -1.57 -21.49 -22.24
CA ARG A 529 -0.48 -22.45 -22.36
C ARG A 529 0.82 -21.94 -21.72
N LEU A 530 1.11 -20.63 -21.86
CA LEU A 530 2.26 -20.00 -21.23
C LEU A 530 2.08 -19.93 -19.71
N TYR A 531 0.87 -19.67 -19.26
CA TYR A 531 0.52 -19.67 -17.84
C TYR A 531 0.67 -21.05 -17.20
N ASP A 532 0.26 -22.12 -17.90
CA ASP A 532 0.52 -23.49 -17.46
C ASP A 532 2.03 -23.79 -17.31
N ARG A 533 2.86 -23.23 -18.20
CA ARG A 533 4.32 -23.35 -18.09
C ARG A 533 4.86 -22.52 -16.91
N TYR A 534 4.34 -21.31 -16.68
CA TYR A 534 4.65 -20.48 -15.51
C TYR A 534 4.36 -21.22 -14.20
N LEU A 535 3.18 -21.83 -14.07
CA LEU A 535 2.81 -22.60 -12.89
C LEU A 535 3.75 -23.81 -12.65
N LYS A 536 4.11 -24.54 -13.71
CA LYS A 536 5.07 -25.66 -13.63
C LYS A 536 6.46 -25.20 -13.24
N LEU A 537 6.95 -24.11 -13.83
CA LEU A 537 8.25 -23.53 -13.49
C LEU A 537 8.28 -23.09 -12.02
N GLY A 538 7.17 -22.57 -11.52
CA GLY A 538 6.96 -22.21 -10.12
C GLY A 538 6.74 -23.37 -9.16
N GLY A 539 6.73 -24.62 -9.63
CA GLY A 539 6.51 -25.82 -8.79
C GLY A 539 5.08 -25.94 -8.26
N ARG A 540 4.08 -25.36 -8.94
CA ARG A 540 2.67 -25.34 -8.49
C ARG A 540 1.79 -26.43 -9.14
N ARG A 541 2.39 -27.33 -9.94
CA ARG A 541 1.73 -28.53 -10.52
C ARG A 541 2.63 -29.76 -10.46
#